data_88d8a07f1b32135da129eb3614cce4e2
#
_entry.id   88d8a07f1b32135da129eb3614cce4e2
#
_cell.length_a   1.000
_cell.length_b   1.000
_cell.length_c   1.000
_cell.angle_alpha   90.00
_cell.angle_beta   90.00
_cell.angle_gamma   90.00
#
_symmetry.space_group_name_H-M   'P 1'
#
loop_
_entity.id
_entity.type
_entity.pdbx_description
1 polymer ?
#
loop_
_entity_poly.entity_id
_entity_poly.type
_entity_poly.pdbx_seq_one_letter_code
_entity_poly.pdbx_strand_id
1 'polypeptide(L)'
;KLDQAEIERSKRKPTEKLDAYDYYLRGLAVVEGATKDENEEALRHFYKAIEIDPNFALAHAMVARCFTLRKANGWMTDVAKESAETAKVARRAAELGREDAAVLSRAGYALARVAFEPEEGADLIERALALNPHLSSAWQYGGLLKAFRGEPETAIEHLAHAMRLSPLDPSLYSMQTAMALAHFVAGRYDESVFWAEKASREDPNFLPAIRIIATSAGNSGQLEQAQKAAKRVLEIDPAFRVSSVADHVPLRRPDDLARYAEGLRRAGLPE
;
A
#
# COMPACT_ATOMS: atom_id res chain seq x y z
N LYS A 1 5.15 -3.27 21.37
CA LYS A 1 4.70 -4.03 22.58
C LYS A 1 3.68 -3.26 23.42
N LEU A 2 3.79 -1.92 23.52
CA LEU A 2 2.79 -1.08 24.21
C LEU A 2 1.46 -1.11 23.44
N ASP A 3 1.50 -0.88 22.13
CA ASP A 3 0.30 -0.91 21.28
C ASP A 3 -0.47 -2.23 21.37
N GLN A 4 0.23 -3.37 21.40
CA GLN A 4 -0.42 -4.68 21.50
C GLN A 4 -1.17 -4.86 22.83
N ALA A 5 -0.61 -4.39 23.95
CA ALA A 5 -1.27 -4.46 25.25
C ALA A 5 -2.50 -3.52 25.33
N GLU A 6 -2.41 -2.35 24.69
CA GLU A 6 -3.52 -1.41 24.59
C GLU A 6 -4.64 -1.91 23.68
N ILE A 7 -4.29 -2.55 22.56
CA ILE A 7 -5.23 -3.23 21.68
C ILE A 7 -6.00 -4.31 22.45
N GLU A 8 -5.30 -5.20 23.16
CA GLU A 8 -5.96 -6.25 23.95
C GLU A 8 -6.85 -5.69 25.07
N ARG A 9 -6.46 -4.57 25.68
CA ARG A 9 -7.30 -3.87 26.66
C ARG A 9 -8.58 -3.32 26.02
N SER A 10 -8.46 -2.68 24.85
CA SER A 10 -9.61 -2.08 24.14
C SER A 10 -10.64 -3.12 23.69
N LYS A 11 -10.17 -4.32 23.30
CA LYS A 11 -11.04 -5.45 22.91
C LYS A 11 -11.94 -5.92 24.07
N ARG A 12 -11.45 -5.83 25.33
CA ARG A 12 -12.18 -6.27 26.52
C ARG A 12 -13.14 -5.22 27.08
N LYS A 13 -13.01 -3.96 26.64
CA LYS A 13 -13.83 -2.84 27.13
C LYS A 13 -15.25 -2.93 26.56
N PRO A 14 -16.32 -2.79 27.38
CA PRO A 14 -17.69 -2.76 26.88
C PRO A 14 -17.92 -1.65 25.87
N THR A 15 -18.74 -1.92 24.85
CA THR A 15 -18.94 -1.00 23.70
C THR A 15 -19.47 0.37 24.12
N GLU A 16 -20.31 0.43 25.15
CA GLU A 16 -20.89 1.69 25.66
C GLU A 16 -19.86 2.59 26.37
N LYS A 17 -18.68 2.07 26.66
CA LYS A 17 -17.59 2.79 27.37
C LYS A 17 -16.39 3.08 26.49
N LEU A 18 -16.51 2.85 25.16
CA LEU A 18 -15.43 3.11 24.22
C LEU A 18 -15.33 4.61 23.90
N ASP A 19 -14.11 5.13 23.96
CA ASP A 19 -13.75 6.45 23.44
C ASP A 19 -13.16 6.38 22.02
N ALA A 20 -12.79 7.52 21.45
CA ALA A 20 -12.21 7.59 20.11
C ALA A 20 -10.92 6.76 19.98
N TYR A 21 -10.10 6.75 21.04
CA TYR A 21 -8.84 6.01 21.05
C TYR A 21 -9.07 4.49 21.11
N ASP A 22 -10.08 4.03 21.87
CA ASP A 22 -10.43 2.61 21.89
C ASP A 22 -10.89 2.11 20.50
N TYR A 23 -11.71 2.89 19.80
CA TYR A 23 -12.10 2.55 18.41
C TYR A 23 -10.91 2.56 17.45
N TYR A 24 -10.00 3.53 17.59
CA TYR A 24 -8.76 3.54 16.82
C TYR A 24 -7.93 2.27 17.06
N LEU A 25 -7.75 1.83 18.31
CA LEU A 25 -7.04 0.59 18.65
C LEU A 25 -7.73 -0.66 18.07
N ARG A 26 -9.06 -0.71 18.08
CA ARG A 26 -9.80 -1.80 17.44
C ARG A 26 -9.59 -1.83 15.94
N GLY A 27 -9.58 -0.67 15.30
CA GLY A 27 -9.23 -0.56 13.88
C GLY A 27 -7.80 -1.05 13.58
N LEU A 28 -6.83 -0.69 14.42
CA LEU A 28 -5.45 -1.19 14.31
C LEU A 28 -5.35 -2.72 14.43
N ALA A 29 -6.20 -3.33 15.28
CA ALA A 29 -6.19 -4.77 15.51
C ALA A 29 -6.55 -5.60 14.26
N VAL A 30 -7.27 -5.00 13.30
CA VAL A 30 -7.77 -5.70 12.10
C VAL A 30 -7.25 -5.13 10.78
N VAL A 31 -6.66 -3.92 10.78
CA VAL A 31 -6.24 -3.24 9.54
C VAL A 31 -5.10 -3.95 8.80
N GLU A 32 -4.30 -4.73 9.51
CA GLU A 32 -3.22 -5.55 8.91
C GLU A 32 -3.76 -6.86 8.31
N GLY A 33 -5.06 -7.12 8.45
CA GLY A 33 -5.70 -8.28 7.86
C GLY A 33 -5.62 -8.28 6.33
N ALA A 34 -5.56 -9.50 5.76
CA ALA A 34 -5.34 -9.70 4.34
C ALA A 34 -6.64 -9.74 3.52
N THR A 35 -7.81 -9.45 4.14
CA THR A 35 -9.12 -9.60 3.51
C THR A 35 -9.86 -8.28 3.35
N LYS A 36 -10.79 -8.27 2.38
CA LYS A 36 -11.69 -7.13 2.17
C LYS A 36 -12.56 -6.86 3.39
N ASP A 37 -13.07 -7.90 4.04
CA ASP A 37 -13.96 -7.78 5.20
C ASP A 37 -13.25 -7.16 6.40
N GLU A 38 -11.99 -7.55 6.66
CA GLU A 38 -11.15 -6.93 7.70
C GLU A 38 -10.84 -5.46 7.40
N ASN A 39 -10.60 -5.12 6.14
CA ASN A 39 -10.44 -3.72 5.74
C ASN A 39 -11.73 -2.91 5.95
N GLU A 40 -12.88 -3.46 5.66
CA GLU A 40 -14.18 -2.82 5.91
C GLU A 40 -14.47 -2.66 7.40
N GLU A 41 -14.10 -3.65 8.20
CA GLU A 41 -14.20 -3.57 9.67
C GLU A 41 -13.29 -2.48 10.23
N ALA A 42 -12.03 -2.43 9.79
CA ALA A 42 -11.09 -1.38 10.17
C ALA A 42 -11.64 0.02 9.84
N LEU A 43 -12.17 0.21 8.61
CA LEU A 43 -12.80 1.46 8.21
C LEU A 43 -13.94 1.87 9.15
N ARG A 44 -14.84 0.93 9.51
CA ARG A 44 -15.94 1.22 10.46
C ARG A 44 -15.40 1.73 11.80
N HIS A 45 -14.35 1.10 12.32
CA HIS A 45 -13.73 1.50 13.58
C HIS A 45 -13.08 2.89 13.49
N PHE A 46 -12.31 3.17 12.45
CA PHE A 46 -11.66 4.48 12.29
C PHE A 46 -12.67 5.60 12.05
N TYR A 47 -13.74 5.37 11.27
CA TYR A 47 -14.80 6.37 11.12
C TYR A 47 -15.56 6.59 12.45
N LYS A 48 -15.75 5.55 13.27
CA LYS A 48 -16.35 5.73 14.58
C LYS A 48 -15.46 6.54 15.52
N ALA A 49 -14.14 6.36 15.44
CA ALA A 49 -13.19 7.21 16.16
C ALA A 49 -13.31 8.69 15.74
N ILE A 50 -13.41 8.96 14.42
CA ILE A 50 -13.58 10.31 13.86
C ILE A 50 -14.94 10.92 14.25
N GLU A 51 -16.01 10.12 14.31
CA GLU A 51 -17.32 10.58 14.77
C GLU A 51 -17.29 11.08 16.22
N ILE A 52 -16.53 10.39 17.09
CA ILE A 52 -16.36 10.75 18.52
C ILE A 52 -15.40 11.93 18.66
N ASP A 53 -14.27 11.91 17.95
CA ASP A 53 -13.29 13.00 17.92
C ASP A 53 -12.93 13.38 16.46
N PRO A 54 -13.59 14.41 15.91
CA PRO A 54 -13.33 14.89 14.54
C PRO A 54 -11.92 15.45 14.30
N ASN A 55 -11.16 15.71 15.38
CA ASN A 55 -9.78 16.21 15.31
C ASN A 55 -8.72 15.11 15.51
N PHE A 56 -9.11 13.86 15.55
CA PHE A 56 -8.19 12.74 15.73
C PHE A 56 -7.40 12.45 14.44
N ALA A 57 -6.26 13.12 14.26
CA ALA A 57 -5.42 13.04 13.07
C ALA A 57 -5.04 11.61 12.66
N LEU A 58 -4.66 10.76 13.63
CA LEU A 58 -4.28 9.36 13.38
C LEU A 58 -5.44 8.54 12.81
N ALA A 59 -6.68 8.76 13.27
CA ALA A 59 -7.83 8.05 12.74
C ALA A 59 -8.09 8.42 11.27
N HIS A 60 -8.01 9.71 10.92
CA HIS A 60 -8.08 10.16 9.52
C HIS A 60 -6.98 9.54 8.65
N ALA A 61 -5.73 9.51 9.13
CA ALA A 61 -4.62 8.89 8.42
C ALA A 61 -4.81 7.39 8.21
N MET A 62 -5.43 6.69 9.16
CA MET A 62 -5.72 5.26 9.03
C MET A 62 -6.88 4.98 8.08
N VAL A 63 -7.90 5.83 8.01
CA VAL A 63 -8.92 5.75 6.93
C VAL A 63 -8.25 5.87 5.56
N ALA A 64 -7.36 6.86 5.38
CA ALA A 64 -6.61 7.02 4.14
C ALA A 64 -5.77 5.77 3.81
N ARG A 65 -5.13 5.15 4.82
CA ARG A 65 -4.39 3.88 4.65
C ARG A 65 -5.31 2.73 4.21
N CYS A 66 -6.51 2.60 4.77
CA CYS A 66 -7.46 1.58 4.33
C CYS A 66 -7.80 1.72 2.84
N PHE A 67 -8.00 2.94 2.35
CA PHE A 67 -8.23 3.17 0.92
C PHE A 67 -7.01 2.84 0.06
N THR A 68 -5.77 3.05 0.54
CA THR A 68 -4.58 2.60 -0.20
C THR A 68 -4.52 1.08 -0.35
N LEU A 69 -4.92 0.33 0.70
CA LEU A 69 -5.02 -1.13 0.65
C LEU A 69 -6.14 -1.58 -0.31
N ARG A 70 -7.31 -0.93 -0.27
CA ARG A 70 -8.42 -1.20 -1.20
C ARG A 70 -8.00 -1.01 -2.66
N LYS A 71 -7.29 0.09 -2.95
CA LYS A 71 -6.75 0.36 -4.30
C LYS A 71 -5.74 -0.69 -4.72
N ALA A 72 -4.82 -1.08 -3.84
CA ALA A 72 -3.79 -2.05 -4.14
C ALA A 72 -4.35 -3.44 -4.47
N ASN A 73 -5.40 -3.85 -3.76
CA ASN A 73 -6.02 -5.17 -3.89
C ASN A 73 -7.24 -5.22 -4.82
N GLY A 74 -7.62 -4.09 -5.45
CA GLY A 74 -8.77 -4.06 -6.35
C GLY A 74 -10.13 -4.13 -5.64
N TRP A 75 -10.20 -3.75 -4.36
CA TRP A 75 -11.44 -3.82 -3.57
C TRP A 75 -12.31 -2.56 -3.66
N MET A 76 -11.87 -1.54 -4.39
CA MET A 76 -12.68 -0.33 -4.60
C MET A 76 -13.91 -0.66 -5.46
N THR A 77 -15.07 -0.19 -5.03
CA THR A 77 -16.36 -0.44 -5.72
C THR A 77 -16.82 0.79 -6.51
N ASP A 78 -16.50 1.98 -6.02
CA ASP A 78 -16.73 3.28 -6.68
C ASP A 78 -15.43 4.07 -6.61
N VAL A 79 -14.60 3.92 -7.65
CA VAL A 79 -13.26 4.53 -7.70
C VAL A 79 -13.31 6.05 -7.56
N ALA A 80 -14.26 6.71 -8.22
CA ALA A 80 -14.37 8.18 -8.18
C ALA A 80 -14.73 8.68 -6.78
N LYS A 81 -15.75 8.08 -6.16
CA LYS A 81 -16.21 8.43 -4.82
C LYS A 81 -15.14 8.13 -3.76
N GLU A 82 -14.55 6.93 -3.82
CA GLU A 82 -13.54 6.50 -2.85
C GLU A 82 -12.24 7.31 -2.99
N SER A 83 -11.87 7.74 -4.21
CA SER A 83 -10.74 8.65 -4.43
C SER A 83 -10.99 10.05 -3.86
N ALA A 84 -12.19 10.61 -4.07
CA ALA A 84 -12.56 11.90 -3.50
C ALA A 84 -12.60 11.87 -1.96
N GLU A 85 -13.15 10.81 -1.37
CA GLU A 85 -13.15 10.63 0.09
C GLU A 85 -11.72 10.47 0.62
N THR A 86 -10.86 9.74 -0.10
CA THR A 86 -9.45 9.60 0.26
C THR A 86 -8.74 10.95 0.28
N ALA A 87 -8.94 11.79 -0.75
CA ALA A 87 -8.36 13.14 -0.79
C ALA A 87 -8.79 13.98 0.41
N LYS A 88 -10.10 13.96 0.73
CA LYS A 88 -10.67 14.70 1.85
C LYS A 88 -10.07 14.26 3.20
N VAL A 89 -10.06 12.96 3.49
CA VAL A 89 -9.57 12.46 4.79
C VAL A 89 -8.06 12.59 4.92
N ALA A 90 -7.30 12.42 3.82
CA ALA A 90 -5.86 12.58 3.82
C ALA A 90 -5.44 14.03 4.07
N ARG A 91 -6.08 15.01 3.41
CA ARG A 91 -5.84 16.44 3.68
C ARG A 91 -6.20 16.81 5.11
N ARG A 92 -7.34 16.31 5.60
CA ARG A 92 -7.74 16.56 6.98
C ARG A 92 -6.73 15.98 7.97
N ALA A 93 -6.22 14.76 7.72
CA ALA A 93 -5.15 14.18 8.52
C ALA A 93 -3.91 15.08 8.54
N ALA A 94 -3.45 15.53 7.36
CA ALA A 94 -2.27 16.40 7.23
C ALA A 94 -2.43 17.76 7.90
N GLU A 95 -3.63 18.34 7.87
CA GLU A 95 -3.95 19.58 8.58
C GLU A 95 -3.87 19.43 10.10
N LEU A 96 -4.44 18.35 10.63
CA LEU A 96 -4.50 18.07 12.06
C LEU A 96 -3.16 17.58 12.61
N GLY A 97 -2.44 16.77 11.84
CA GLY A 97 -1.18 16.14 12.23
C GLY A 97 0.05 16.78 11.59
N ARG A 98 0.12 18.12 11.51
CA ARG A 98 1.20 18.87 10.81
C ARG A 98 2.60 18.54 11.29
N GLU A 99 2.75 18.11 12.54
CA GLU A 99 4.02 17.79 13.21
C GLU A 99 4.15 16.29 13.49
N ASP A 100 3.24 15.47 12.95
CA ASP A 100 3.29 14.01 13.07
C ASP A 100 3.74 13.38 11.75
N ALA A 101 4.99 12.91 11.73
CA ALA A 101 5.58 12.29 10.55
C ALA A 101 4.80 11.06 10.06
N ALA A 102 4.22 10.28 10.98
CA ALA A 102 3.46 9.08 10.63
C ALA A 102 2.11 9.44 9.97
N VAL A 103 1.47 10.49 10.44
CA VAL A 103 0.25 11.03 9.81
C VAL A 103 0.56 11.57 8.43
N LEU A 104 1.57 12.44 8.31
CA LEU A 104 1.95 13.06 7.04
C LEU A 104 2.36 12.03 5.99
N SER A 105 3.14 11.01 6.37
CA SER A 105 3.59 9.98 5.42
C SER A 105 2.42 9.15 4.86
N ARG A 106 1.45 8.77 5.70
CA ARG A 106 0.25 8.03 5.27
C ARG A 106 -0.66 8.88 4.40
N ALA A 107 -0.92 10.13 4.83
CA ALA A 107 -1.71 11.09 4.06
C ALA A 107 -1.10 11.34 2.67
N GLY A 108 0.21 11.59 2.62
CA GLY A 108 0.94 11.83 1.38
C GLY A 108 0.88 10.63 0.42
N TYR A 109 1.08 9.41 0.93
CA TYR A 109 0.97 8.22 0.11
C TYR A 109 -0.46 8.01 -0.42
N ALA A 110 -1.48 8.26 0.40
CA ALA A 110 -2.88 8.13 -0.01
C ALA A 110 -3.26 9.15 -1.09
N LEU A 111 -2.82 10.41 -0.96
CA LEU A 111 -3.01 11.43 -1.99
C LEU A 111 -2.37 11.02 -3.32
N ALA A 112 -1.11 10.59 -3.28
CA ALA A 112 -0.39 10.19 -4.49
C ALA A 112 -0.97 8.93 -5.15
N ARG A 113 -1.35 7.93 -4.36
CA ARG A 113 -1.71 6.60 -4.82
C ARG A 113 -3.16 6.47 -5.21
N VAL A 114 -4.07 7.09 -4.47
CA VAL A 114 -5.52 6.91 -4.59
C VAL A 114 -6.19 8.14 -5.16
N ALA A 115 -5.84 9.33 -4.67
CA ALA A 115 -6.41 10.60 -5.14
C ALA A 115 -5.76 11.11 -6.45
N PHE A 116 -4.69 10.48 -6.92
CA PHE A 116 -3.93 10.87 -8.11
C PHE A 116 -3.30 12.28 -8.02
N GLU A 117 -2.89 12.67 -6.81
CA GLU A 117 -2.24 13.95 -6.51
C GLU A 117 -0.80 13.73 -6.01
N PRO A 118 0.11 13.30 -6.89
CA PRO A 118 1.43 12.82 -6.51
C PRO A 118 2.41 13.92 -6.12
N GLU A 119 2.20 15.15 -6.54
CA GLU A 119 3.04 16.28 -6.14
C GLU A 119 2.76 16.64 -4.68
N GLU A 120 1.48 16.85 -4.31
CA GLU A 120 1.06 17.10 -2.93
C GLU A 120 1.45 15.92 -2.02
N GLY A 121 1.26 14.69 -2.52
CA GLY A 121 1.64 13.49 -1.79
C GLY A 121 3.14 13.41 -1.51
N ALA A 122 3.99 13.77 -2.47
CA ALA A 122 5.44 13.78 -2.31
C ALA A 122 5.89 14.84 -1.29
N ASP A 123 5.32 16.05 -1.37
CA ASP A 123 5.63 17.14 -0.42
C ASP A 123 5.34 16.74 1.03
N LEU A 124 4.23 16.04 1.28
CA LEU A 124 3.90 15.54 2.61
C LEU A 124 4.87 14.46 3.09
N ILE A 125 5.33 13.57 2.19
CA ILE A 125 6.31 12.54 2.54
C ILE A 125 7.69 13.17 2.82
N GLU A 126 8.11 14.16 2.06
CA GLU A 126 9.34 14.90 2.31
C GLU A 126 9.29 15.64 3.67
N ARG A 127 8.17 16.26 3.99
CA ARG A 127 7.96 16.86 5.32
C ARG A 127 7.99 15.81 6.42
N ALA A 128 7.40 14.63 6.21
CA ALA A 128 7.47 13.54 7.18
C ALA A 128 8.90 13.09 7.43
N LEU A 129 9.73 12.98 6.39
CA LEU A 129 11.15 12.64 6.51
C LEU A 129 11.97 13.75 7.20
N ALA A 130 11.62 15.03 6.98
CA ALA A 130 12.25 16.15 7.68
C ALA A 130 11.94 16.15 9.17
N LEU A 131 10.70 15.75 9.57
CA LEU A 131 10.30 15.63 10.96
C LEU A 131 10.89 14.39 11.66
N ASN A 132 10.93 13.27 10.95
CA ASN A 132 11.46 12.01 11.48
C ASN A 132 12.19 11.21 10.39
N PRO A 133 13.52 11.40 10.25
CA PRO A 133 14.32 10.66 9.27
C PRO A 133 14.48 9.16 9.57
N HIS A 134 14.01 8.68 10.74
CA HIS A 134 14.02 7.26 11.11
C HIS A 134 12.66 6.58 10.92
N LEU A 135 11.68 7.26 10.33
CA LEU A 135 10.37 6.67 10.06
C LEU A 135 10.42 5.78 8.81
N SER A 136 10.46 4.46 9.03
CA SER A 136 10.53 3.45 7.96
C SER A 136 9.43 3.61 6.90
N SER A 137 8.18 3.85 7.31
CA SER A 137 7.05 4.00 6.39
C SER A 137 7.19 5.22 5.45
N ALA A 138 7.81 6.33 5.90
CA ALA A 138 8.03 7.48 5.04
C ALA A 138 9.06 7.18 3.95
N TRP A 139 10.13 6.44 4.28
CA TRP A 139 11.10 5.95 3.30
C TRP A 139 10.48 4.95 2.33
N GLN A 140 9.63 4.04 2.82
CA GLN A 140 8.89 3.08 1.98
C GLN A 140 8.00 3.80 0.97
N TYR A 141 7.17 4.73 1.43
CA TYR A 141 6.25 5.46 0.55
C TYR A 141 7.01 6.37 -0.42
N GLY A 142 8.06 7.05 0.04
CA GLY A 142 8.94 7.83 -0.82
C GLY A 142 9.57 6.96 -1.92
N GLY A 143 10.10 5.79 -1.57
CA GLY A 143 10.66 4.84 -2.52
C GLY A 143 9.62 4.34 -3.54
N LEU A 144 8.40 4.04 -3.11
CA LEU A 144 7.31 3.67 -4.03
C LEU A 144 6.99 4.79 -5.02
N LEU A 145 6.90 6.05 -4.56
CA LEU A 145 6.64 7.18 -5.46
C LEU A 145 7.79 7.38 -6.47
N LYS A 146 9.04 7.15 -6.05
CA LYS A 146 10.20 7.15 -6.96
C LYS A 146 10.10 6.06 -8.02
N ALA A 147 9.72 4.82 -7.63
CA ALA A 147 9.49 3.73 -8.58
C ALA A 147 8.37 4.09 -9.58
N PHE A 148 7.24 4.64 -9.12
CA PHE A 148 6.15 5.07 -10.01
C PHE A 148 6.56 6.16 -11.00
N ARG A 149 7.49 7.03 -10.63
CA ARG A 149 8.05 8.08 -11.50
C ARG A 149 9.11 7.58 -12.47
N GLY A 150 9.55 6.31 -12.36
CA GLY A 150 10.61 5.75 -13.20
C GLY A 150 12.02 6.14 -12.72
N GLU A 151 12.20 6.34 -11.42
CA GLU A 151 13.46 6.63 -10.73
C GLU A 151 13.91 5.40 -9.90
N PRO A 152 14.25 4.26 -10.54
CA PRO A 152 14.39 2.98 -9.85
C PRO A 152 15.57 2.92 -8.87
N GLU A 153 16.70 3.55 -9.18
CA GLU A 153 17.88 3.50 -8.30
C GLU A 153 17.59 4.21 -6.97
N THR A 154 17.02 5.42 -7.02
CA THR A 154 16.61 6.15 -5.82
C THR A 154 15.52 5.39 -5.04
N ALA A 155 14.60 4.73 -5.77
CA ALA A 155 13.58 3.89 -5.13
C ALA A 155 14.21 2.73 -4.34
N ILE A 156 15.17 2.02 -4.95
CA ILE A 156 15.90 0.90 -4.32
C ILE A 156 16.65 1.38 -3.06
N GLU A 157 17.33 2.52 -3.12
CA GLU A 157 18.05 3.10 -1.98
C GLU A 157 17.10 3.42 -0.82
N HIS A 158 15.97 4.09 -1.10
CA HIS A 158 14.94 4.43 -0.11
C HIS A 158 14.34 3.17 0.54
N LEU A 159 13.98 2.18 -0.27
CA LEU A 159 13.37 0.94 0.21
C LEU A 159 14.36 0.08 1.02
N ALA A 160 15.62 0.01 0.59
CA ALA A 160 16.66 -0.64 1.37
C ALA A 160 16.88 0.06 2.72
N HIS A 161 16.80 1.39 2.76
CA HIS A 161 16.86 2.16 4.00
C HIS A 161 15.66 1.88 4.90
N ALA A 162 14.44 1.87 4.34
CA ALA A 162 13.22 1.52 5.08
C ALA A 162 13.31 0.15 5.76
N MET A 163 13.74 -0.87 5.03
CA MET A 163 13.91 -2.23 5.57
C MET A 163 14.99 -2.34 6.65
N ARG A 164 16.07 -1.52 6.58
CA ARG A 164 17.08 -1.46 7.65
C ARG A 164 16.54 -0.81 8.92
N LEU A 165 15.67 0.20 8.79
CA LEU A 165 15.05 0.88 9.93
C LEU A 165 14.04 -0.01 10.67
N SER A 166 13.35 -0.90 9.95
CA SER A 166 12.33 -1.78 10.54
C SER A 166 12.42 -3.21 9.96
N PRO A 167 13.43 -4.00 10.35
CA PRO A 167 13.65 -5.34 9.79
C PRO A 167 12.63 -6.38 10.23
N LEU A 168 11.87 -6.09 11.28
CA LEU A 168 10.80 -6.95 11.83
C LEU A 168 9.43 -6.31 11.67
N ASP A 169 9.26 -5.47 10.65
CA ASP A 169 7.97 -4.84 10.36
C ASP A 169 6.93 -5.89 9.97
N PRO A 170 5.74 -5.92 10.59
CA PRO A 170 4.69 -6.87 10.21
C PRO A 170 4.27 -6.75 8.75
N SER A 171 4.47 -5.58 8.13
CA SER A 171 4.19 -5.33 6.71
C SER A 171 5.44 -5.37 5.81
N LEU A 172 6.49 -6.10 6.21
CA LEU A 172 7.74 -6.20 5.45
C LEU A 172 7.51 -6.70 4.01
N TYR A 173 6.52 -7.58 3.81
CA TYR A 173 6.08 -8.02 2.47
C TYR A 173 5.72 -6.86 1.54
N SER A 174 5.16 -5.77 2.07
CA SER A 174 4.84 -4.58 1.28
C SER A 174 6.09 -3.81 0.84
N MET A 175 7.12 -3.71 1.70
CA MET A 175 8.42 -3.11 1.33
C MET A 175 9.16 -3.97 0.29
N GLN A 176 9.12 -5.29 0.44
CA GLN A 176 9.69 -6.24 -0.52
C GLN A 176 8.99 -6.17 -1.88
N THR A 177 7.66 -6.01 -1.89
CA THR A 177 6.88 -5.81 -3.11
C THR A 177 7.25 -4.48 -3.79
N ALA A 178 7.45 -3.42 -3.02
CA ALA A 178 7.92 -2.14 -3.54
C ALA A 178 9.33 -2.26 -4.14
N MET A 179 10.23 -3.00 -3.49
CA MET A 179 11.57 -3.32 -4.01
C MET A 179 11.49 -4.10 -5.32
N ALA A 180 10.60 -5.09 -5.40
CA ALA A 180 10.35 -5.85 -6.62
C ALA A 180 9.90 -4.93 -7.76
N LEU A 181 8.98 -4.00 -7.50
CA LEU A 181 8.55 -3.02 -8.49
C LEU A 181 9.69 -2.10 -8.94
N ALA A 182 10.54 -1.64 -8.03
CA ALA A 182 11.69 -0.82 -8.37
C ALA A 182 12.67 -1.57 -9.30
N HIS A 183 12.96 -2.84 -9.01
CA HIS A 183 13.77 -3.69 -9.91
C HIS A 183 13.08 -3.95 -11.24
N PHE A 184 11.76 -4.13 -11.26
CA PHE A 184 10.99 -4.23 -12.52
C PHE A 184 11.17 -2.98 -13.38
N VAL A 185 11.01 -1.78 -12.80
CA VAL A 185 11.19 -0.50 -13.51
C VAL A 185 12.62 -0.36 -14.05
N ALA A 186 13.61 -0.85 -13.30
CA ALA A 186 15.02 -0.91 -13.71
C ALA A 186 15.29 -1.92 -14.84
N GLY A 187 14.31 -2.76 -15.22
CA GLY A 187 14.50 -3.85 -16.20
C GLY A 187 15.24 -5.07 -15.63
N ARG A 188 15.43 -5.14 -14.32
CA ARG A 188 16.08 -6.25 -13.60
C ARG A 188 15.02 -7.27 -13.18
N TYR A 189 14.55 -8.05 -14.15
CA TYR A 189 13.38 -8.91 -13.94
C TYR A 189 13.63 -10.06 -12.98
N ASP A 190 14.84 -10.64 -12.96
CA ASP A 190 15.18 -11.74 -12.06
C ASP A 190 15.21 -11.28 -10.59
N GLU A 191 15.79 -10.12 -10.31
CA GLU A 191 15.77 -9.50 -8.98
C GLU A 191 14.35 -9.09 -8.58
N SER A 192 13.56 -8.62 -9.55
CA SER A 192 12.15 -8.30 -9.33
C SER A 192 11.36 -9.54 -8.90
N VAL A 193 11.52 -10.67 -9.59
CA VAL A 193 10.92 -11.96 -9.22
C VAL A 193 11.38 -12.39 -7.83
N PHE A 194 12.69 -12.34 -7.56
CA PHE A 194 13.25 -12.73 -6.26
C PHE A 194 12.57 -11.96 -5.09
N TRP A 195 12.46 -10.63 -5.20
CA TRP A 195 11.86 -9.82 -4.16
C TRP A 195 10.34 -10.04 -4.04
N ALA A 196 9.65 -10.20 -5.17
CA ALA A 196 8.21 -10.46 -5.17
C ALA A 196 7.86 -11.83 -4.59
N GLU A 197 8.67 -12.87 -4.88
CA GLU A 197 8.51 -14.18 -4.25
C GLU A 197 8.77 -14.15 -2.74
N LYS A 198 9.76 -13.35 -2.31
CA LYS A 198 10.01 -13.16 -0.88
C LYS A 198 8.79 -12.55 -0.19
N ALA A 199 8.18 -11.53 -0.79
CA ALA A 199 6.95 -10.92 -0.31
C ALA A 199 5.78 -11.93 -0.29
N SER A 200 5.62 -12.71 -1.36
CA SER A 200 4.54 -13.71 -1.49
C SER A 200 4.67 -14.90 -0.53
N ARG A 201 5.86 -15.17 0.01
CA ARG A 201 6.04 -16.16 1.09
C ARG A 201 5.54 -15.65 2.43
N GLU A 202 5.61 -14.34 2.69
CA GLU A 202 5.11 -13.73 3.92
C GLU A 202 3.59 -13.51 3.86
N ASP A 203 3.08 -13.04 2.70
CA ASP A 203 1.64 -12.93 2.42
C ASP A 203 1.30 -13.58 1.07
N PRO A 204 0.83 -14.85 1.06
CA PRO A 204 0.52 -15.59 -0.17
C PRO A 204 -0.68 -15.06 -0.96
N ASN A 205 -1.45 -14.14 -0.39
CA ASN A 205 -2.63 -13.55 -1.02
C ASN A 205 -2.42 -12.10 -1.45
N PHE A 206 -1.23 -11.54 -1.24
CA PHE A 206 -0.95 -10.16 -1.60
C PHE A 206 -0.83 -9.97 -3.11
N LEU A 207 -1.94 -9.63 -3.74
CA LEU A 207 -2.07 -9.46 -5.19
C LEU A 207 -0.97 -8.61 -5.85
N PRO A 208 -0.52 -7.48 -5.27
CA PRO A 208 0.56 -6.71 -5.87
C PRO A 208 1.85 -7.50 -6.09
N ALA A 209 2.26 -8.34 -5.12
CA ALA A 209 3.45 -9.18 -5.25
C ALA A 209 3.26 -10.24 -6.34
N ILE A 210 2.11 -10.93 -6.35
CA ILE A 210 1.82 -11.99 -7.30
C ILE A 210 1.77 -11.43 -8.75
N ARG A 211 1.19 -10.25 -8.95
CA ARG A 211 1.19 -9.57 -10.24
C ARG A 211 2.60 -9.20 -10.72
N ILE A 212 3.49 -8.78 -9.80
CA ILE A 212 4.89 -8.50 -10.15
C ILE A 212 5.63 -9.78 -10.52
N ILE A 213 5.37 -10.92 -9.85
CA ILE A 213 5.94 -12.22 -10.29
C ILE A 213 5.48 -12.52 -11.72
N ALA A 214 4.17 -12.43 -12.00
CA ALA A 214 3.62 -12.74 -13.31
C ALA A 214 4.25 -11.87 -14.41
N THR A 215 4.31 -10.55 -14.21
CA THR A 215 4.84 -9.64 -15.23
C THR A 215 6.35 -9.74 -15.38
N SER A 216 7.12 -9.89 -14.31
CA SER A 216 8.58 -9.98 -14.36
C SER A 216 9.05 -11.30 -14.97
N ALA A 217 8.46 -12.42 -14.55
CA ALA A 217 8.73 -13.73 -15.12
C ALA A 217 8.31 -13.81 -16.59
N GLY A 218 7.18 -13.18 -16.96
CA GLY A 218 6.75 -13.07 -18.36
C GLY A 218 7.75 -12.29 -19.23
N ASN A 219 8.33 -11.21 -18.70
CA ASN A 219 9.33 -10.41 -19.43
C ASN A 219 10.72 -11.07 -19.47
N SER A 220 11.10 -11.88 -18.48
CA SER A 220 12.36 -12.62 -18.48
C SER A 220 12.28 -13.97 -19.22
N GLY A 221 11.09 -14.35 -19.73
CA GLY A 221 10.90 -15.61 -20.45
C GLY A 221 10.71 -16.85 -19.56
N GLN A 222 10.55 -16.68 -18.26
CA GLN A 222 10.27 -17.75 -17.29
C GLN A 222 8.77 -18.11 -17.31
N LEU A 223 8.29 -18.63 -18.47
CA LEU A 223 6.86 -18.73 -18.76
C LEU A 223 6.09 -19.64 -17.79
N GLU A 224 6.67 -20.74 -17.32
CA GLU A 224 6.01 -21.62 -16.36
C GLU A 224 5.70 -20.88 -15.03
N GLN A 225 6.68 -20.14 -14.53
CA GLN A 225 6.51 -19.34 -13.33
C GLN A 225 5.51 -18.20 -13.53
N ALA A 226 5.58 -17.53 -14.69
CA ALA A 226 4.64 -16.48 -15.05
C ALA A 226 3.19 -16.98 -15.08
N GLN A 227 2.95 -18.13 -15.75
CA GLN A 227 1.62 -18.77 -15.84
C GLN A 227 1.09 -19.22 -14.47
N LYS A 228 1.96 -19.76 -13.62
CA LYS A 228 1.57 -20.13 -12.25
C LYS A 228 1.13 -18.91 -11.45
N ALA A 229 1.87 -17.80 -11.56
CA ALA A 229 1.50 -16.54 -10.89
C ALA A 229 0.21 -15.95 -11.49
N ALA A 230 0.05 -15.97 -12.80
CA ALA A 230 -1.16 -15.50 -13.48
C ALA A 230 -2.41 -16.29 -13.04
N LYS A 231 -2.31 -17.62 -12.95
CA LYS A 231 -3.40 -18.46 -12.41
C LYS A 231 -3.77 -18.03 -10.99
N ARG A 232 -2.75 -17.78 -10.14
CA ARG A 232 -3.00 -17.33 -8.76
C ARG A 232 -3.66 -15.96 -8.70
N VAL A 233 -3.30 -15.01 -9.60
CA VAL A 233 -4.01 -13.72 -9.71
C VAL A 233 -5.49 -13.95 -9.97
N LEU A 234 -5.85 -14.82 -10.93
CA LEU A 234 -7.26 -15.09 -11.29
C LEU A 234 -8.03 -15.91 -10.24
N GLU A 235 -7.34 -16.69 -9.40
CA GLU A 235 -7.96 -17.37 -8.25
C GLU A 235 -8.41 -16.37 -7.18
N ILE A 236 -7.63 -15.30 -6.96
CA ILE A 236 -7.92 -14.27 -5.94
C ILE A 236 -8.82 -13.17 -6.52
N ASP A 237 -8.55 -12.74 -7.75
CA ASP A 237 -9.30 -11.70 -8.48
C ASP A 237 -9.71 -12.22 -9.87
N PRO A 238 -10.82 -12.94 -9.99
CA PRO A 238 -11.30 -13.46 -11.28
C PRO A 238 -11.67 -12.37 -12.30
N ALA A 239 -11.91 -11.15 -11.83
CA ALA A 239 -12.27 -10.02 -12.67
C ALA A 239 -11.06 -9.27 -13.23
N PHE A 240 -9.83 -9.57 -12.79
CA PHE A 240 -8.63 -8.88 -13.25
C PHE A 240 -8.44 -8.98 -14.76
N ARG A 241 -8.15 -7.85 -15.39
CA ARG A 241 -7.85 -7.74 -16.84
C ARG A 241 -6.58 -6.92 -17.06
N VAL A 242 -5.80 -7.25 -18.09
CA VAL A 242 -4.58 -6.51 -18.44
C VAL A 242 -4.90 -5.07 -18.79
N SER A 243 -6.04 -4.81 -19.42
CA SER A 243 -6.51 -3.45 -19.74
C SER A 243 -6.74 -2.56 -18.52
N SER A 244 -6.96 -3.14 -17.32
CA SER A 244 -7.14 -2.38 -16.07
C SER A 244 -5.84 -2.13 -15.30
N VAL A 245 -4.68 -2.54 -15.83
CA VAL A 245 -3.41 -2.50 -15.09
C VAL A 245 -3.03 -1.10 -14.59
N ALA A 246 -3.35 -0.06 -15.35
CA ALA A 246 -3.09 1.33 -14.97
C ALA A 246 -3.82 1.76 -13.69
N ASP A 247 -4.98 1.14 -13.40
CA ASP A 247 -5.72 1.38 -12.17
C ASP A 247 -5.05 0.78 -10.94
N HIS A 248 -4.27 -0.29 -11.14
CA HIS A 248 -3.60 -1.03 -10.07
C HIS A 248 -2.16 -0.57 -9.83
N VAL A 249 -1.44 -0.17 -10.86
CA VAL A 249 -0.03 0.22 -10.79
C VAL A 249 0.16 1.57 -11.48
N PRO A 250 0.28 2.69 -10.74
CA PRO A 250 0.32 4.03 -11.32
C PRO A 250 1.72 4.39 -11.84
N LEU A 251 2.28 3.55 -12.71
CA LEU A 251 3.52 3.83 -13.43
C LEU A 251 3.31 5.02 -14.36
N ARG A 252 4.15 6.05 -14.24
CA ARG A 252 3.99 7.30 -14.98
C ARG A 252 4.62 7.30 -16.34
N ARG A 253 5.69 6.48 -16.52
CA ARG A 253 6.32 6.34 -17.81
C ARG A 253 5.51 5.36 -18.66
N PRO A 254 5.02 5.75 -19.84
CA PRO A 254 4.21 4.87 -20.69
C PRO A 254 4.92 3.56 -21.04
N ASP A 255 6.25 3.61 -21.26
CA ASP A 255 7.04 2.42 -21.56
C ASP A 255 7.08 1.42 -20.42
N ASP A 256 7.14 1.88 -19.17
CA ASP A 256 7.13 1.01 -18.00
C ASP A 256 5.77 0.33 -17.83
N LEU A 257 4.68 1.08 -18.05
CA LEU A 257 3.33 0.55 -18.02
C LEU A 257 3.10 -0.46 -19.16
N ALA A 258 3.57 -0.15 -20.38
CA ALA A 258 3.48 -1.05 -21.52
C ALA A 258 4.25 -2.35 -21.29
N ARG A 259 5.47 -2.28 -20.73
CA ARG A 259 6.26 -3.47 -20.36
C ARG A 259 5.57 -4.28 -19.27
N TYR A 260 4.92 -3.60 -18.29
CA TYR A 260 4.18 -4.28 -17.25
C TYR A 260 3.00 -5.06 -17.84
N ALA A 261 2.20 -4.42 -18.68
CA ALA A 261 1.07 -5.06 -19.36
C ALA A 261 1.53 -6.23 -20.27
N GLU A 262 2.61 -6.04 -21.03
CA GLU A 262 3.15 -7.07 -21.92
C GLU A 262 3.61 -8.33 -21.15
N GLY A 263 4.27 -8.16 -20.01
CA GLY A 263 4.65 -9.30 -19.15
C GLY A 263 3.44 -10.08 -18.65
N LEU A 264 2.35 -9.39 -18.28
CA LEU A 264 1.08 -10.03 -17.87
C LEU A 264 0.44 -10.80 -19.03
N ARG A 265 0.47 -10.27 -20.27
CA ARG A 265 -0.01 -10.98 -21.47
C ARG A 265 0.77 -12.27 -21.70
N ARG A 266 2.11 -12.19 -21.63
CA ARG A 266 2.97 -13.37 -21.76
C ARG A 266 2.73 -14.41 -20.67
N ALA A 267 2.33 -13.98 -19.49
CA ALA A 267 1.90 -14.85 -18.40
C ALA A 267 0.52 -15.50 -18.65
N GLY A 268 -0.24 -15.07 -19.66
CA GLY A 268 -1.55 -15.62 -20.03
C GLY A 268 -2.73 -14.98 -19.31
N LEU A 269 -2.57 -13.78 -18.73
CA LEU A 269 -3.70 -13.04 -18.17
C LEU A 269 -4.62 -12.47 -19.28
N PRO A 270 -5.95 -12.44 -19.06
CA PRO A 270 -6.91 -11.95 -20.06
C PRO A 270 -6.85 -10.43 -20.22
N GLU A 271 -7.24 -9.95 -21.44
CA GLU A 271 -7.34 -8.52 -21.78
C GLU A 271 -8.47 -7.81 -21.03
#